data_767d43c257e099b37d8c3ffcacd8ab19
#
_entry.id   767d43c257e099b37d8c3ffcacd8ab19
#
_cell.length_a   1.000
_cell.length_b   1.000
_cell.length_c   1.000
_cell.angle_alpha   90.00
_cell.angle_beta   90.00
_cell.angle_gamma   90.00
#
_symmetry.space_group_name_H-M   'P 1'
#
loop_
_entity.id
_entity.type
_entity.pdbx_description
1 polymer ?
#
loop_
_entity_poly.entity_id
_entity_poly.type
_entity_poly.pdbx_seq_one_letter_code
_entity_poly.pdbx_strand_id
1 'polypeptide(L)'
;MKLHYTKALFFLMFLTFFSCENKKQKQESKPYKAGVILSFDDAYVNEWYEADQALKKYGWKATFNVCRIDSIGKPQIKKLLQLQKEGHEIAGHGYHHYNAVKFVNQNGINAYMQQEVDPMIVSMKRLGFNVTTFAYPYGERSDALDKALSDDFKIIRGRAFGGEAPEKQDSFFSNSKIVFAFDIDNSHIHFSIPYVLELLDYAQKHNKILLLCGHKPVKNVTENYQTKIETLEFICKYMKLNNLKFYKTSDLDDLLPEE
;
A
#
# COMPACT_ATOMS: atom_id res chain seq x y z
N MET A 1 51.51 78.50 15.39
CA MET A 1 51.63 77.06 15.66
C MET A 1 50.24 76.48 15.40
N LYS A 2 49.95 75.91 14.16
CA LYS A 2 48.65 75.38 13.77
C LYS A 2 48.72 73.88 13.83
N LEU A 3 47.87 73.29 14.64
CA LEU A 3 47.77 71.87 14.83
C LEU A 3 46.73 71.32 13.81
N HIS A 4 47.18 70.43 12.93
CA HIS A 4 46.27 69.76 11.97
C HIS A 4 45.77 68.41 12.57
N TYR A 5 44.48 68.31 12.76
CA TYR A 5 43.83 67.04 13.11
C TYR A 5 43.45 66.31 11.82
N THR A 6 44.12 65.20 11.55
CA THR A 6 43.69 64.22 10.51
C THR A 6 42.59 63.30 11.06
N LYS A 7 41.40 63.38 10.46
CA LYS A 7 40.30 62.48 10.77
C LYS A 7 40.53 61.16 10.02
N ALA A 8 40.82 60.10 10.74
CA ALA A 8 40.79 58.75 10.21
C ALA A 8 39.36 58.26 10.13
N LEU A 9 38.89 57.98 8.89
CA LEU A 9 37.56 57.43 8.60
C LEU A 9 37.65 55.88 8.68
N PHE A 10 37.09 55.30 9.73
CA PHE A 10 36.97 53.86 9.88
C PHE A 10 35.78 53.38 9.07
N PHE A 11 36.07 52.69 7.94
CA PHE A 11 35.06 52.06 7.10
C PHE A 11 34.75 50.68 7.67
N LEU A 12 33.62 50.54 8.39
CA LEU A 12 33.15 49.29 8.96
C LEU A 12 32.45 48.50 7.86
N MET A 13 33.14 47.51 7.29
CA MET A 13 32.60 46.63 6.26
C MET A 13 31.70 45.55 6.94
N PHE A 14 30.38 45.75 6.89
CA PHE A 14 29.40 44.77 7.34
C PHE A 14 29.34 43.63 6.32
N LEU A 15 30.01 42.51 6.62
CA LEU A 15 29.86 41.24 5.93
C LEU A 15 28.52 40.62 6.38
N THR A 16 27.45 40.82 5.59
CA THR A 16 26.21 40.06 5.74
C THR A 16 26.42 38.65 5.20
N PHE A 17 26.58 37.69 6.10
CA PHE A 17 26.49 36.29 5.77
C PHE A 17 25.03 35.96 5.39
N PHE A 18 24.75 35.90 4.11
CA PHE A 18 23.54 35.25 3.63
C PHE A 18 23.67 33.74 3.89
N SER A 19 23.15 33.29 5.02
CA SER A 19 22.93 31.90 5.28
C SER A 19 21.79 31.45 4.35
N CYS A 20 22.16 30.78 3.27
CA CYS A 20 21.18 30.06 2.43
C CYS A 20 20.72 28.82 3.23
N GLU A 21 19.71 28.98 4.09
CA GLU A 21 18.96 27.83 4.57
C GLU A 21 18.27 27.18 3.34
N ASN A 22 18.82 26.06 2.90
CA ASN A 22 18.10 25.13 2.01
C ASN A 22 16.87 24.61 2.76
N LYS A 23 15.79 25.38 2.78
CA LYS A 23 14.46 24.85 3.07
C LYS A 23 14.21 23.81 1.98
N LYS A 24 14.38 22.52 2.31
CA LYS A 24 13.76 21.45 1.53
C LYS A 24 12.30 21.83 1.41
N GLN A 25 11.88 22.30 0.24
CA GLN A 25 10.48 22.48 -0.08
C GLN A 25 9.82 21.14 0.19
N LYS A 26 8.94 21.11 1.19
CA LYS A 26 8.12 19.95 1.47
C LYS A 26 7.20 19.84 0.24
N GLN A 27 7.51 18.89 -0.63
CA GLN A 27 6.77 18.66 -1.86
C GLN A 27 5.32 18.38 -1.45
N GLU A 28 4.40 19.26 -1.84
CA GLU A 28 2.99 19.14 -1.45
C GLU A 28 2.39 17.93 -2.17
N SER A 29 1.84 17.01 -1.39
CA SER A 29 1.08 15.88 -1.93
C SER A 29 -0.16 16.38 -2.65
N LYS A 30 -0.55 15.71 -3.74
CA LYS A 30 -1.82 16.00 -4.42
C LYS A 30 -2.99 15.81 -3.43
N PRO A 31 -4.00 16.68 -3.46
CA PRO A 31 -5.14 16.57 -2.55
C PRO A 31 -5.92 15.28 -2.83
N TYR A 32 -6.25 14.54 -1.79
CA TYR A 32 -7.08 13.34 -1.87
C TYR A 32 -8.17 13.35 -0.79
N LYS A 33 -9.19 12.54 -0.98
CA LYS A 33 -10.28 12.34 -0.02
C LYS A 33 -9.94 11.19 0.91
N ALA A 34 -10.36 11.28 2.16
CA ALA A 34 -10.28 10.14 3.10
C ALA A 34 -10.92 8.87 2.51
N GLY A 35 -10.30 7.75 2.78
CA GLY A 35 -10.78 6.48 2.21
C GLY A 35 -10.08 5.25 2.74
N VAL A 36 -10.38 4.12 2.12
CA VAL A 36 -9.82 2.82 2.49
C VAL A 36 -9.40 2.06 1.25
N ILE A 37 -8.26 1.36 1.34
CA ILE A 37 -7.88 0.28 0.44
C ILE A 37 -8.16 -1.03 1.16
N LEU A 38 -8.99 -1.88 0.53
CA LEU A 38 -9.14 -3.28 0.92
C LEU A 38 -8.30 -4.12 -0.04
N SER A 39 -7.36 -4.89 0.47
CA SER A 39 -6.53 -5.79 -0.34
C SER A 39 -6.62 -7.22 0.18
N PHE A 40 -6.44 -8.18 -0.71
CA PHE A 40 -6.49 -9.60 -0.38
C PHE A 40 -5.32 -10.31 -1.03
N ASP A 41 -4.68 -11.21 -0.29
CA ASP A 41 -3.45 -11.88 -0.68
C ASP A 41 -3.67 -13.36 -1.05
N ASP A 42 -2.72 -13.96 -1.75
CA ASP A 42 -2.62 -15.34 -2.17
C ASP A 42 -3.36 -15.69 -3.48
N ALA A 43 -4.29 -16.66 -3.44
CA ALA A 43 -4.98 -17.16 -4.62
C ALA A 43 -6.41 -17.67 -4.32
N TYR A 44 -7.07 -17.05 -3.36
CA TYR A 44 -8.45 -17.42 -2.96
C TYR A 44 -9.50 -16.83 -3.91
N VAL A 45 -9.30 -17.04 -5.22
CA VAL A 45 -10.05 -16.39 -6.30
C VAL A 45 -11.55 -16.65 -6.22
N ASN A 46 -11.95 -17.86 -5.83
CA ASN A 46 -13.39 -18.19 -5.72
C ASN A 46 -14.05 -17.38 -4.61
N GLU A 47 -13.41 -17.32 -3.46
CA GLU A 47 -13.89 -16.61 -2.29
C GLU A 47 -13.86 -15.09 -2.51
N TRP A 48 -12.87 -14.56 -3.22
CA TRP A 48 -12.83 -13.15 -3.64
C TRP A 48 -14.01 -12.79 -4.55
N TYR A 49 -14.29 -13.66 -5.53
CA TYR A 49 -15.43 -13.47 -6.44
C TYR A 49 -16.78 -13.55 -5.70
N GLU A 50 -16.93 -14.46 -4.75
CA GLU A 50 -18.13 -14.57 -3.92
C GLU A 50 -18.30 -13.36 -3.01
N ALA A 51 -17.20 -12.86 -2.41
CA ALA A 51 -17.20 -11.64 -1.62
C ALA A 51 -17.63 -10.43 -2.47
N ASP A 52 -17.15 -10.34 -3.71
CA ASP A 52 -17.59 -9.28 -4.62
C ASP A 52 -19.10 -9.33 -4.85
N GLN A 53 -19.67 -10.50 -5.13
CA GLN A 53 -21.12 -10.63 -5.31
C GLN A 53 -21.92 -10.15 -4.09
N ALA A 54 -21.38 -10.32 -2.87
CA ALA A 54 -22.02 -9.86 -1.64
C ALA A 54 -21.85 -8.34 -1.41
N LEU A 55 -20.69 -7.78 -1.81
CA LEU A 55 -20.28 -6.42 -1.46
C LEU A 55 -20.51 -5.38 -2.56
N LYS A 56 -20.75 -5.77 -3.82
CA LYS A 56 -20.96 -4.86 -4.95
C LYS A 56 -22.07 -3.83 -4.73
N LYS A 57 -23.07 -4.13 -3.89
CA LYS A 57 -24.14 -3.20 -3.48
C LYS A 57 -23.64 -1.95 -2.78
N TYR A 58 -22.40 -1.97 -2.25
CA TYR A 58 -21.73 -0.83 -1.61
C TYR A 58 -20.89 -0.01 -2.60
N GLY A 59 -20.69 -0.47 -3.84
CA GLY A 59 -19.80 0.15 -4.80
C GLY A 59 -18.31 0.01 -4.42
N TRP A 60 -17.99 -1.04 -3.64
CA TRP A 60 -16.65 -1.29 -3.15
C TRP A 60 -15.64 -1.54 -4.27
N LYS A 61 -14.38 -1.26 -3.98
CA LYS A 61 -13.23 -1.62 -4.80
C LYS A 61 -12.18 -2.27 -3.92
N ALA A 62 -11.44 -3.21 -4.48
CA ALA A 62 -10.38 -3.93 -3.79
C ALA A 62 -9.19 -4.17 -4.71
N THR A 63 -8.04 -4.49 -4.11
CA THR A 63 -6.84 -5.01 -4.78
C THR A 63 -6.67 -6.48 -4.42
N PHE A 64 -6.55 -7.34 -5.42
CA PHE A 64 -6.29 -8.77 -5.26
C PHE A 64 -4.86 -9.07 -5.66
N ASN A 65 -4.00 -9.33 -4.68
CA ASN A 65 -2.59 -9.63 -4.85
C ASN A 65 -2.42 -11.12 -5.12
N VAL A 66 -2.17 -11.48 -6.36
CA VAL A 66 -2.20 -12.88 -6.82
C VAL A 66 -0.80 -13.47 -6.83
N CYS A 67 -0.60 -14.58 -6.11
CA CYS A 67 0.58 -15.42 -6.23
C CYS A 67 0.31 -16.67 -7.07
N ARG A 68 1.38 -17.35 -7.49
CA ARG A 68 1.32 -18.66 -8.20
C ARG A 68 0.37 -18.66 -9.39
N ILE A 69 0.36 -17.59 -10.17
CA ILE A 69 -0.61 -17.34 -11.24
C ILE A 69 -0.74 -18.49 -12.24
N ASP A 70 0.35 -19.18 -12.59
CA ASP A 70 0.34 -20.30 -13.53
C ASP A 70 -0.28 -21.59 -12.95
N SER A 71 -0.49 -21.66 -11.63
CA SER A 71 -1.19 -22.74 -10.96
C SER A 71 -2.70 -22.51 -10.87
N ILE A 72 -3.18 -21.34 -11.27
CA ILE A 72 -4.59 -20.96 -11.21
C ILE A 72 -5.32 -21.52 -12.44
N GLY A 73 -6.41 -22.24 -12.19
CA GLY A 73 -7.21 -22.86 -13.26
C GLY A 73 -7.95 -21.85 -14.14
N LYS A 74 -8.21 -22.22 -15.39
CA LYS A 74 -8.93 -21.36 -16.36
C LYS A 74 -10.26 -20.77 -15.83
N PRO A 75 -11.10 -21.49 -15.07
CA PRO A 75 -12.32 -20.92 -14.51
C PRO A 75 -12.04 -19.75 -13.54
N GLN A 76 -11.01 -19.89 -12.71
CA GLN A 76 -10.60 -18.85 -11.76
C GLN A 76 -9.95 -17.65 -12.46
N ILE A 77 -9.15 -17.87 -13.52
CA ILE A 77 -8.64 -16.78 -14.36
C ILE A 77 -9.80 -15.96 -14.96
N LYS A 78 -10.88 -16.60 -15.41
CA LYS A 78 -12.07 -15.88 -15.87
C LYS A 78 -12.71 -15.03 -14.79
N LYS A 79 -12.73 -15.50 -13.53
CA LYS A 79 -13.23 -14.72 -12.37
C LYS A 79 -12.33 -13.51 -12.09
N LEU A 80 -11.00 -13.66 -12.13
CA LEU A 80 -10.06 -12.53 -11.99
C LEU A 80 -10.26 -11.48 -13.08
N LEU A 81 -10.43 -11.91 -14.35
CA LEU A 81 -10.74 -10.99 -15.45
C LEU A 81 -12.07 -10.27 -15.27
N GLN A 82 -13.09 -10.97 -14.70
CA GLN A 82 -14.36 -10.34 -14.37
C GLN A 82 -14.20 -9.31 -13.25
N LEU A 83 -13.48 -9.62 -12.17
CA LEU A 83 -13.18 -8.68 -11.09
C LEU A 83 -12.44 -7.44 -11.62
N GLN A 84 -11.46 -7.63 -12.51
CA GLN A 84 -10.77 -6.51 -13.17
C GLN A 84 -11.73 -5.66 -13.99
N LYS A 85 -12.64 -6.28 -14.78
CA LYS A 85 -13.66 -5.57 -15.57
C LYS A 85 -14.63 -4.79 -14.68
N GLU A 86 -14.91 -5.27 -13.49
CA GLU A 86 -15.76 -4.60 -12.48
C GLU A 86 -15.03 -3.48 -11.74
N GLY A 87 -13.75 -3.25 -12.08
CA GLY A 87 -12.95 -2.12 -11.61
C GLY A 87 -12.12 -2.40 -10.38
N HIS A 88 -11.96 -3.67 -9.99
CA HIS A 88 -10.97 -4.08 -9.00
C HIS A 88 -9.57 -4.12 -9.63
N GLU A 89 -8.53 -4.10 -8.81
CA GLU A 89 -7.15 -4.29 -9.23
C GLU A 89 -6.74 -5.76 -9.06
N ILE A 90 -6.02 -6.28 -10.04
CA ILE A 90 -5.29 -7.55 -9.94
C ILE A 90 -3.81 -7.22 -9.92
N ALA A 91 -3.15 -7.52 -8.81
CA ALA A 91 -1.80 -7.12 -8.47
C ALA A 91 -0.88 -8.33 -8.23
N GLY A 92 0.44 -8.08 -8.15
CA GLY A 92 1.44 -9.12 -7.98
C GLY A 92 1.67 -9.51 -6.52
N HIS A 93 1.87 -10.83 -6.28
CA HIS A 93 2.19 -11.40 -4.97
C HIS A 93 3.22 -12.54 -5.05
N GLY A 94 4.11 -12.45 -6.02
CA GLY A 94 5.15 -13.44 -6.27
C GLY A 94 4.72 -14.66 -7.09
N TYR A 95 5.69 -15.22 -7.83
CA TYR A 95 5.44 -16.37 -8.68
C TYR A 95 5.32 -17.68 -7.89
N HIS A 96 6.22 -17.91 -6.91
CA HIS A 96 6.21 -19.08 -6.04
C HIS A 96 5.72 -18.76 -4.61
N HIS A 97 5.52 -17.48 -4.29
CA HIS A 97 5.20 -17.00 -2.96
C HIS A 97 6.36 -17.19 -1.97
N TYR A 98 7.60 -16.91 -2.39
CA TYR A 98 8.75 -16.98 -1.49
C TYR A 98 8.80 -15.77 -0.55
N ASN A 99 9.25 -16.02 0.70
CA ASN A 99 9.64 -14.93 1.59
C ASN A 99 10.86 -14.22 1.00
N ALA A 100 10.69 -12.98 0.58
CA ALA A 100 11.68 -12.23 -0.18
C ALA A 100 13.02 -12.09 0.56
N VAL A 101 12.98 -11.72 1.85
CA VAL A 101 14.18 -11.52 2.67
C VAL A 101 14.94 -12.82 2.84
N LYS A 102 14.25 -13.92 3.18
CA LYS A 102 14.88 -15.25 3.34
C LYS A 102 15.48 -15.75 2.04
N PHE A 103 14.78 -15.57 0.92
CA PHE A 103 15.26 -15.99 -0.39
C PHE A 103 16.50 -15.20 -0.80
N VAL A 104 16.48 -13.86 -0.67
CA VAL A 104 17.59 -12.98 -1.04
C VAL A 104 18.84 -13.22 -0.20
N ASN A 105 18.69 -13.49 1.07
CA ASN A 105 19.81 -13.85 1.96
C ASN A 105 20.55 -15.12 1.51
N GLN A 106 19.87 -16.03 0.81
CA GLN A 106 20.46 -17.29 0.32
C GLN A 106 20.91 -17.21 -1.14
N ASN A 107 20.19 -16.47 -2.01
CA ASN A 107 20.33 -16.55 -3.45
C ASN A 107 20.66 -15.19 -4.11
N GLY A 108 20.52 -14.08 -3.38
CA GLY A 108 20.73 -12.74 -3.89
C GLY A 108 19.49 -12.14 -4.57
N ILE A 109 19.51 -10.81 -4.73
CA ILE A 109 18.39 -10.02 -5.27
C ILE A 109 18.12 -10.39 -6.73
N ASN A 110 19.15 -10.53 -7.56
CA ASN A 110 18.99 -10.87 -8.98
C ASN A 110 18.26 -12.20 -9.18
N ALA A 111 18.57 -13.21 -8.33
CA ALA A 111 17.87 -14.47 -8.38
C ALA A 111 16.39 -14.34 -7.96
N TYR A 112 16.08 -13.47 -6.99
CA TYR A 112 14.70 -13.19 -6.61
C TYR A 112 13.92 -12.53 -7.75
N MET A 113 14.49 -11.53 -8.40
CA MET A 113 13.86 -10.89 -9.56
C MET A 113 13.59 -11.92 -10.66
N GLN A 114 14.59 -12.71 -11.05
CA GLN A 114 14.49 -13.70 -12.13
C GLN A 114 13.55 -14.87 -11.84
N GLN A 115 13.38 -15.27 -10.60
CA GLN A 115 12.59 -16.46 -10.25
C GLN A 115 11.21 -16.15 -9.69
N GLU A 116 11.02 -14.97 -9.09
CA GLU A 116 9.80 -14.63 -8.38
C GLU A 116 9.04 -13.46 -9.03
N VAL A 117 9.75 -12.47 -9.56
CA VAL A 117 9.16 -11.24 -10.08
C VAL A 117 8.92 -11.32 -11.59
N ASP A 118 9.96 -11.50 -12.38
CA ASP A 118 9.88 -11.52 -13.84
C ASP A 118 8.88 -12.55 -14.37
N PRO A 119 8.89 -13.84 -13.94
CA PRO A 119 7.95 -14.83 -14.44
C PRO A 119 6.51 -14.52 -14.05
N MET A 120 6.28 -13.93 -12.87
CA MET A 120 4.97 -13.46 -12.45
C MET A 120 4.44 -12.37 -13.39
N ILE A 121 5.25 -11.33 -13.66
CA ILE A 121 4.87 -10.22 -14.56
C ILE A 121 4.55 -10.75 -15.95
N VAL A 122 5.41 -11.60 -16.50
CA VAL A 122 5.24 -12.20 -17.84
C VAL A 122 3.95 -13.03 -17.90
N SER A 123 3.72 -13.90 -16.92
CA SER A 123 2.53 -14.75 -16.87
C SER A 123 1.25 -13.95 -16.71
N MET A 124 1.23 -12.97 -15.80
CA MET A 124 0.06 -12.11 -15.59
C MET A 124 -0.25 -11.27 -16.84
N LYS A 125 0.77 -10.71 -17.50
CA LYS A 125 0.60 -9.96 -18.76
C LYS A 125 0.03 -10.84 -19.88
N ARG A 126 0.51 -12.08 -20.03
CA ARG A 126 -0.01 -13.05 -20.99
C ARG A 126 -1.50 -13.36 -20.78
N LEU A 127 -1.97 -13.30 -19.53
CA LEU A 127 -3.37 -13.52 -19.15
C LEU A 127 -4.24 -12.26 -19.23
N GLY A 128 -3.67 -11.10 -19.59
CA GLY A 128 -4.40 -9.84 -19.77
C GLY A 128 -4.44 -8.95 -18.52
N PHE A 129 -3.58 -9.19 -17.53
CA PHE A 129 -3.43 -8.34 -16.35
C PHE A 129 -2.27 -7.37 -16.53
N ASN A 130 -2.51 -6.08 -16.25
CA ASN A 130 -1.46 -5.05 -16.20
C ASN A 130 -1.08 -4.83 -14.73
N VAL A 131 0.01 -5.45 -14.31
CA VAL A 131 0.46 -5.43 -12.91
C VAL A 131 1.38 -4.24 -12.69
N THR A 132 0.95 -3.28 -11.90
CA THR A 132 1.71 -2.07 -11.54
C THR A 132 2.01 -1.97 -10.06
N THR A 133 1.45 -2.86 -9.25
CA THR A 133 1.66 -2.90 -7.80
C THR A 133 2.06 -4.30 -7.34
N PHE A 134 2.82 -4.35 -6.25
CA PHE A 134 3.32 -5.58 -5.68
C PHE A 134 3.10 -5.63 -4.17
N ALA A 135 2.65 -6.76 -3.66
CA ALA A 135 2.61 -7.03 -2.24
C ALA A 135 3.62 -8.11 -1.89
N TYR A 136 4.44 -7.86 -0.87
CA TYR A 136 5.42 -8.85 -0.41
C TYR A 136 4.73 -10.06 0.22
N PRO A 137 5.02 -11.30 -0.23
CA PRO A 137 4.67 -12.51 0.51
C PRO A 137 5.17 -12.41 1.95
N TYR A 138 4.31 -12.76 2.92
CA TYR A 138 4.57 -12.63 4.37
C TYR A 138 4.76 -11.19 4.86
N GLY A 139 4.71 -10.19 4.00
CA GLY A 139 4.93 -8.78 4.32
C GLY A 139 6.39 -8.41 4.62
N GLU A 140 7.35 -9.35 4.46
CA GLU A 140 8.76 -9.13 4.77
C GLU A 140 9.51 -8.46 3.63
N ARG A 141 10.17 -7.35 3.92
CA ARG A 141 10.85 -6.47 2.98
C ARG A 141 12.23 -6.03 3.46
N SER A 142 13.03 -5.45 2.56
CA SER A 142 14.22 -4.68 2.87
C SER A 142 14.36 -3.51 1.90
N ASP A 143 15.10 -2.48 2.28
CA ASP A 143 15.30 -1.29 1.42
C ASP A 143 15.99 -1.64 0.09
N ALA A 144 16.86 -2.64 0.08
CA ALA A 144 17.49 -3.12 -1.13
C ALA A 144 16.50 -3.83 -2.07
N LEU A 145 15.55 -4.59 -1.51
CA LEU A 145 14.46 -5.21 -2.27
C LEU A 145 13.47 -4.16 -2.79
N ASP A 146 13.09 -3.18 -1.97
CA ASP A 146 12.20 -2.10 -2.40
C ASP A 146 12.78 -1.33 -3.57
N LYS A 147 14.10 -1.03 -3.51
CA LYS A 147 14.80 -0.36 -4.61
C LYS A 147 14.75 -1.19 -5.88
N ALA A 148 15.01 -2.49 -5.82
CA ALA A 148 14.97 -3.37 -6.99
C ALA A 148 13.56 -3.48 -7.58
N LEU A 149 12.53 -3.62 -6.74
CA LEU A 149 11.14 -3.71 -7.17
C LEU A 149 10.58 -2.38 -7.71
N SER A 150 11.14 -1.23 -7.29
CA SER A 150 10.68 0.10 -7.73
C SER A 150 10.93 0.37 -9.22
N ASP A 151 11.74 -0.43 -9.89
CA ASP A 151 11.94 -0.36 -11.34
C ASP A 151 10.74 -0.94 -12.11
N ASP A 152 10.03 -1.92 -11.51
CA ASP A 152 8.90 -2.62 -12.12
C ASP A 152 7.54 -2.18 -11.57
N PHE A 153 7.49 -1.76 -10.30
CA PHE A 153 6.23 -1.44 -9.61
C PHE A 153 6.19 -0.01 -9.10
N LYS A 154 5.03 0.60 -9.25
CA LYS A 154 4.76 1.97 -8.82
C LYS A 154 4.47 2.07 -7.33
N ILE A 155 3.76 1.08 -6.78
CA ILE A 155 3.46 0.95 -5.35
C ILE A 155 3.83 -0.46 -4.89
N ILE A 156 4.52 -0.52 -3.77
CA ILE A 156 4.96 -1.76 -3.14
C ILE A 156 4.41 -1.81 -1.72
N ARG A 157 3.76 -2.92 -1.37
CA ARG A 157 3.08 -3.07 -0.10
C ARG A 157 3.77 -4.10 0.79
N GLY A 158 4.18 -3.65 2.00
CA GLY A 158 4.53 -4.48 3.14
C GLY A 158 3.36 -4.64 4.11
N ARG A 159 3.64 -5.15 5.31
CA ARG A 159 2.67 -5.39 6.37
C ARG A 159 2.88 -4.40 7.53
N ALA A 160 1.82 -3.77 8.00
CA ALA A 160 1.80 -3.06 9.26
C ALA A 160 1.57 -4.08 10.40
N PHE A 161 2.36 -3.96 11.46
CA PHE A 161 2.30 -4.85 12.62
C PHE A 161 1.74 -4.12 13.83
N GLY A 162 1.16 -4.89 14.72
CA GLY A 162 0.77 -4.43 16.04
C GLY A 162 -0.56 -3.70 16.09
N GLY A 163 -0.94 -3.34 17.32
CA GLY A 163 -2.16 -2.61 17.67
C GLY A 163 -1.80 -1.27 18.30
N GLU A 164 -0.93 -0.50 17.65
CA GLU A 164 -0.56 0.84 18.09
C GLU A 164 -1.76 1.78 18.01
N ALA A 165 -1.72 2.86 18.79
CA ALA A 165 -2.69 3.94 18.64
C ALA A 165 -2.72 4.43 17.18
N PRO A 166 -3.89 4.82 16.63
CA PRO A 166 -4.06 5.12 15.21
C PRO A 166 -3.05 6.12 14.65
N GLU A 167 -2.63 7.12 15.44
CA GLU A 167 -1.65 8.13 15.00
C GLU A 167 -0.22 7.58 14.81
N LYS A 168 0.07 6.38 15.30
CA LYS A 168 1.36 5.70 15.19
C LYS A 168 1.30 4.48 14.26
N GLN A 169 0.11 4.17 13.74
CA GLN A 169 -0.08 3.01 12.87
C GLN A 169 0.43 3.30 11.46
N ASP A 170 1.30 2.43 10.94
CA ASP A 170 1.90 2.58 9.62
C ASP A 170 0.92 2.30 8.45
N SER A 171 -0.27 1.80 8.75
CA SER A 171 -1.27 1.43 7.74
C SER A 171 -1.98 2.62 7.07
N PHE A 172 -1.52 3.85 7.30
CA PHE A 172 -2.02 5.03 6.61
C PHE A 172 -1.07 5.49 5.50
N PHE A 173 -1.64 5.82 4.34
CA PHE A 173 -0.85 6.35 3.23
C PHE A 173 -0.08 7.60 3.65
N SER A 174 1.23 7.58 3.44
CA SER A 174 2.20 8.61 3.85
C SER A 174 2.88 9.31 2.66
N ASN A 175 2.27 9.29 1.47
CA ASN A 175 2.83 9.82 0.22
C ASN A 175 4.15 9.12 -0.19
N SER A 176 4.23 7.82 0.04
CA SER A 176 5.36 6.97 -0.30
C SER A 176 4.96 5.87 -1.29
N LYS A 177 5.89 5.47 -2.15
CA LYS A 177 5.76 4.26 -3.00
C LYS A 177 5.71 2.98 -2.16
N ILE A 178 6.32 3.00 -0.97
CA ILE A 178 6.28 1.89 -0.02
C ILE A 178 5.17 2.17 0.99
N VAL A 179 4.19 1.27 1.04
CA VAL A 179 3.01 1.37 1.89
C VAL A 179 2.83 0.11 2.74
N PHE A 180 2.05 0.19 3.80
CA PHE A 180 1.84 -0.93 4.71
C PHE A 180 0.35 -1.12 4.94
N ALA A 181 -0.10 -2.37 5.04
CA ALA A 181 -1.50 -2.69 5.31
C ALA A 181 -1.67 -3.44 6.64
N PHE A 182 -2.69 -3.05 7.41
CA PHE A 182 -3.06 -3.75 8.63
C PHE A 182 -3.92 -4.97 8.29
N ASP A 183 -3.58 -6.12 8.89
CA ASP A 183 -4.22 -7.39 8.64
C ASP A 183 -5.55 -7.51 9.42
N ILE A 184 -6.64 -7.77 8.70
CA ILE A 184 -8.00 -7.89 9.24
C ILE A 184 -8.51 -9.34 9.25
N ASP A 185 -7.65 -10.33 9.08
CA ASP A 185 -8.05 -11.71 9.28
C ASP A 185 -8.37 -12.00 10.75
N ASN A 186 -9.35 -12.86 10.96
CA ASN A 186 -9.81 -13.18 12.31
C ASN A 186 -8.74 -13.84 13.20
N SER A 187 -7.70 -14.41 12.61
CA SER A 187 -6.56 -15.00 13.33
C SER A 187 -5.46 -13.97 13.68
N HIS A 188 -5.53 -12.74 13.17
CA HIS A 188 -4.51 -11.74 13.47
C HIS A 188 -4.65 -11.26 14.93
N ILE A 189 -3.55 -11.32 15.68
CA ILE A 189 -3.55 -11.10 17.13
C ILE A 189 -4.06 -9.71 17.57
N HIS A 190 -3.87 -8.69 16.72
CA HIS A 190 -4.30 -7.32 16.99
C HIS A 190 -5.64 -6.96 16.32
N PHE A 191 -6.22 -7.89 15.55
CA PHE A 191 -7.50 -7.64 14.91
C PHE A 191 -8.64 -7.64 15.92
N SER A 192 -9.44 -6.57 15.89
CA SER A 192 -10.75 -6.51 16.53
C SER A 192 -11.61 -5.47 15.81
N ILE A 193 -12.93 -5.64 15.84
CA ILE A 193 -13.85 -4.66 15.25
C ILE A 193 -13.73 -3.27 15.91
N PRO A 194 -13.62 -3.15 17.26
CA PRO A 194 -13.35 -1.84 17.87
C PRO A 194 -12.10 -1.16 17.35
N TYR A 195 -10.99 -1.89 17.22
CA TYR A 195 -9.75 -1.29 16.72
C TYR A 195 -9.85 -0.89 15.23
N VAL A 196 -10.48 -1.69 14.39
CA VAL A 196 -10.75 -1.31 13.00
C VAL A 196 -11.62 -0.04 12.93
N LEU A 197 -12.60 0.09 13.82
CA LEU A 197 -13.41 1.31 13.92
C LEU A 197 -12.57 2.53 14.30
N GLU A 198 -11.66 2.41 15.27
CA GLU A 198 -10.73 3.49 15.64
C GLU A 198 -9.86 3.93 14.45
N LEU A 199 -9.35 2.97 13.66
CA LEU A 199 -8.57 3.28 12.44
C LEU A 199 -9.43 3.99 11.38
N LEU A 200 -10.67 3.56 11.19
CA LEU A 200 -11.61 4.18 10.25
C LEU A 200 -11.99 5.61 10.68
N ASP A 201 -12.27 5.82 11.96
CA ASP A 201 -12.58 7.14 12.55
C ASP A 201 -11.37 8.08 12.39
N TYR A 202 -10.17 7.56 12.63
CA TYR A 202 -8.94 8.34 12.45
C TYR A 202 -8.72 8.72 10.97
N ALA A 203 -8.93 7.77 10.04
CA ALA A 203 -8.86 8.05 8.61
C ALA A 203 -9.82 9.17 8.19
N GLN A 204 -11.07 9.10 8.63
CA GLN A 204 -12.08 10.11 8.35
C GLN A 204 -11.71 11.48 8.93
N LYS A 205 -11.37 11.52 10.22
CA LYS A 205 -11.09 12.75 10.97
C LYS A 205 -9.87 13.49 10.46
N HIS A 206 -8.84 12.74 10.04
CA HIS A 206 -7.54 13.30 9.63
C HIS A 206 -7.30 13.27 8.11
N ASN A 207 -8.36 13.02 7.32
CA ASN A 207 -8.31 12.92 5.86
C ASN A 207 -7.18 11.99 5.39
N LYS A 208 -7.17 10.73 5.87
CA LYS A 208 -6.17 9.71 5.54
C LYS A 208 -6.76 8.61 4.67
N ILE A 209 -5.91 7.90 3.94
CA ILE A 209 -6.25 6.64 3.29
C ILE A 209 -5.70 5.51 4.15
N LEU A 210 -6.60 4.68 4.69
CA LEU A 210 -6.28 3.50 5.49
C LEU A 210 -6.09 2.30 4.56
N LEU A 211 -5.01 1.53 4.76
CA LEU A 211 -4.76 0.30 4.03
C LEU A 211 -5.01 -0.91 4.93
N LEU A 212 -5.91 -1.77 4.49
CA LEU A 212 -6.28 -3.01 5.17
C LEU A 212 -5.99 -4.19 4.25
N CYS A 213 -5.51 -5.31 4.80
CA CYS A 213 -5.33 -6.54 4.05
C CYS A 213 -5.97 -7.72 4.76
N GLY A 214 -6.35 -8.73 4.00
CA GLY A 214 -6.81 -10.03 4.46
C GLY A 214 -6.48 -11.08 3.41
N HIS A 215 -6.98 -12.30 3.57
CA HIS A 215 -6.66 -13.37 2.62
C HIS A 215 -7.95 -13.98 2.04
N LYS A 216 -8.62 -14.85 2.77
CA LYS A 216 -9.76 -15.64 2.33
C LYS A 216 -11.08 -15.13 2.92
N PRO A 217 -11.91 -14.38 2.18
CA PRO A 217 -13.21 -13.96 2.66
C PRO A 217 -14.14 -15.18 2.86
N VAL A 218 -14.74 -15.30 4.05
CA VAL A 218 -15.62 -16.42 4.40
C VAL A 218 -16.83 -15.95 5.21
N LYS A 219 -17.93 -16.69 5.17
CA LYS A 219 -19.09 -16.45 6.04
C LYS A 219 -18.78 -16.84 7.48
N ASN A 220 -18.18 -18.02 7.68
CA ASN A 220 -17.81 -18.56 8.98
C ASN A 220 -16.33 -18.87 8.98
N VAL A 221 -15.60 -18.35 9.97
CA VAL A 221 -14.17 -18.60 10.14
C VAL A 221 -13.98 -20.00 10.72
N THR A 222 -13.14 -20.82 10.08
CA THR A 222 -12.82 -22.19 10.47
C THR A 222 -11.33 -22.46 10.56
N GLU A 223 -10.50 -21.57 10.01
CA GLU A 223 -9.04 -21.72 9.97
C GLU A 223 -8.35 -20.35 9.97
N ASN A 224 -7.04 -20.32 10.03
CA ASN A 224 -6.25 -19.08 9.95
C ASN A 224 -6.34 -18.45 8.55
N TYR A 225 -5.95 -17.19 8.44
CA TYR A 225 -5.95 -16.42 7.19
C TYR A 225 -7.34 -16.32 6.53
N GLN A 226 -8.36 -16.18 7.36
CA GLN A 226 -9.73 -15.96 6.91
C GLN A 226 -10.26 -14.64 7.43
N THR A 227 -10.82 -13.85 6.49
CA THR A 227 -11.52 -12.60 6.78
C THR A 227 -13.02 -12.84 6.77
N LYS A 228 -13.73 -12.53 7.84
CA LYS A 228 -15.18 -12.70 7.89
C LYS A 228 -15.87 -11.71 6.96
N ILE A 229 -16.78 -12.17 6.10
CA ILE A 229 -17.55 -11.30 5.19
C ILE A 229 -18.32 -10.22 5.96
N GLU A 230 -18.83 -10.53 7.15
CA GLU A 230 -19.49 -9.56 8.03
C GLU A 230 -18.57 -8.38 8.42
N THR A 231 -17.26 -8.63 8.62
CA THR A 231 -16.25 -7.57 8.83
C THR A 231 -16.13 -6.66 7.61
N LEU A 232 -16.08 -7.26 6.41
CA LEU A 232 -16.02 -6.48 5.17
C LEU A 232 -17.31 -5.67 4.94
N GLU A 233 -18.47 -6.23 5.24
CA GLU A 233 -19.74 -5.50 5.20
C GLU A 233 -19.77 -4.34 6.22
N PHE A 234 -19.26 -4.54 7.43
CA PHE A 234 -19.12 -3.48 8.43
C PHE A 234 -18.29 -2.32 7.89
N ILE A 235 -17.10 -2.61 7.34
CA ILE A 235 -16.22 -1.59 6.75
C ILE A 235 -16.93 -0.87 5.60
N CYS A 236 -17.55 -1.61 4.68
CA CYS A 236 -18.27 -1.03 3.54
C CYS A 236 -19.44 -0.13 3.97
N LYS A 237 -20.21 -0.54 4.99
CA LYS A 237 -21.30 0.27 5.56
C LYS A 237 -20.75 1.55 6.18
N TYR A 238 -19.68 1.45 6.97
CA TYR A 238 -19.02 2.61 7.59
C TYR A 238 -18.57 3.61 6.51
N MET A 239 -17.88 3.13 5.48
CA MET A 239 -17.40 3.96 4.38
C MET A 239 -18.53 4.69 3.67
N LYS A 240 -19.64 3.99 3.39
CA LYS A 240 -20.81 4.59 2.73
C LYS A 240 -21.48 5.63 3.60
N LEU A 241 -21.66 5.38 4.89
CA LEU A 241 -22.29 6.31 5.86
C LEU A 241 -21.45 7.58 6.05
N ASN A 242 -20.13 7.45 6.03
CA ASN A 242 -19.20 8.56 6.26
C ASN A 242 -18.65 9.14 4.95
N ASN A 243 -19.20 8.75 3.79
CA ASN A 243 -18.80 9.26 2.48
C ASN A 243 -17.28 9.12 2.22
N LEU A 244 -16.66 8.02 2.67
CA LEU A 244 -15.27 7.68 2.39
C LEU A 244 -15.13 7.05 1.00
N LYS A 245 -13.95 7.19 0.38
CA LYS A 245 -13.67 6.63 -0.94
C LYS A 245 -13.04 5.26 -0.83
N PHE A 246 -13.49 4.30 -1.67
CA PHE A 246 -12.74 3.08 -1.93
C PHE A 246 -11.61 3.38 -2.92
N TYR A 247 -10.40 3.06 -2.52
CA TYR A 247 -9.22 3.12 -3.36
C TYR A 247 -8.71 1.70 -3.67
N LYS A 248 -7.98 1.58 -4.75
CA LYS A 248 -7.11 0.44 -5.05
C LYS A 248 -5.67 0.82 -4.75
N THR A 249 -4.79 -0.14 -4.60
CA THR A 249 -3.37 0.15 -4.34
C THR A 249 -2.75 0.97 -5.47
N SER A 250 -3.12 0.68 -6.72
CA SER A 250 -2.65 1.44 -7.89
C SER A 250 -3.10 2.89 -7.92
N ASP A 251 -4.23 3.25 -7.28
CA ASP A 251 -4.70 4.63 -7.25
C ASP A 251 -3.76 5.56 -6.45
N LEU A 252 -2.89 5.00 -5.61
CA LEU A 252 -1.92 5.77 -4.81
C LEU A 252 -0.80 6.38 -5.67
N ASP A 253 -0.48 5.80 -6.83
CA ASP A 253 0.51 6.34 -7.75
C ASP A 253 0.15 7.76 -8.22
N ASP A 254 -1.13 7.99 -8.52
CA ASP A 254 -1.63 9.30 -8.92
C ASP A 254 -1.58 10.35 -7.80
N LEU A 255 -1.43 9.91 -6.55
CA LEU A 255 -1.39 10.76 -5.35
C LEU A 255 0.03 11.05 -4.86
N LEU A 256 1.04 10.37 -5.42
CA LEU A 256 2.43 10.64 -5.09
C LEU A 256 2.82 12.07 -5.51
N PRO A 257 3.75 12.70 -4.79
CA PRO A 257 4.38 13.94 -5.22
C PRO A 257 5.02 13.76 -6.59
N GLU A 258 5.06 14.81 -7.40
CA GLU A 258 5.83 14.82 -8.65
C GLU A 258 7.33 14.74 -8.32
N GLU A 259 8.08 13.86 -9.00
CA GLU A 259 9.53 13.69 -8.80
C GLU A 259 10.31 14.90 -9.30
#